data_01967515709f5169125702b47f48f0e9
#
_entry.id   01967515709f5169125702b47f48f0e9
#
_cell.length_a   1.000
_cell.length_b   1.000
_cell.length_c   1.000
_cell.angle_alpha   90.00
_cell.angle_beta   90.00
_cell.angle_gamma   90.00
#
_symmetry.space_group_name_H-M   'P 1'
#
loop_
_entity.id
_entity.type
_entity.pdbx_description
1 polymer ?
#
loop_
_entity_poly.entity_id
_entity_poly.type
_entity_poly.pdbx_seq_one_letter_code
_entity_poly.pdbx_strand_id
1 'polypeptide(L)'
;GLTAGLSIHALDSFREYSGLKNTKSVVSGATGGVGSISVMLLSKLGSEVTAVTGKNDQSDFLHSIGASNILSREELAETAKKPIGKSLWDIGVDVASGEVLSLLLTSLSPGGAIACSGLVGGHSFESSIFPFILRGNALIGIDSVEIPLEDKRHAWEHFSHDWVLEGLDKIIKEVPLEDLEVEIESILSGGQIGRVLVKI
;
A
#
# COMPACT_ATOMS: atom_id res chain seq x y z
N GLY A 1 3.00 7.71 -7.50
CA GLY A 1 1.78 7.61 -8.31
C GLY A 1 1.70 6.30 -9.06
N LEU A 2 2.59 6.09 -10.04
CA LEU A 2 2.49 4.94 -10.97
C LEU A 2 2.37 3.58 -10.27
N THR A 3 3.29 3.23 -9.38
CA THR A 3 3.27 1.94 -8.68
C THR A 3 1.99 1.74 -7.86
N ALA A 4 1.51 2.78 -7.17
CA ALA A 4 0.24 2.73 -6.45
C ALA A 4 -0.94 2.53 -7.42
N GLY A 5 -0.99 3.26 -8.53
CA GLY A 5 -2.02 3.11 -9.56
C GLY A 5 -2.05 1.71 -10.15
N LEU A 6 -0.89 1.15 -10.51
CA LEU A 6 -0.78 -0.23 -11.01
C LEU A 6 -1.24 -1.26 -9.98
N SER A 7 -0.93 -1.04 -8.69
CA SER A 7 -1.41 -1.92 -7.61
C SER A 7 -2.93 -1.92 -7.51
N ILE A 8 -3.55 -0.74 -7.56
CA ILE A 8 -5.01 -0.59 -7.50
C ILE A 8 -5.68 -1.19 -8.75
N HIS A 9 -5.13 -0.93 -9.93
CA HIS A 9 -5.63 -1.51 -11.18
C HIS A 9 -5.57 -3.04 -11.18
N ALA A 10 -4.46 -3.62 -10.70
CA ALA A 10 -4.33 -5.08 -10.60
C ALA A 10 -5.34 -5.71 -9.64
N LEU A 11 -5.59 -5.06 -8.49
CA LEU A 11 -6.59 -5.52 -7.52
C LEU A 11 -8.01 -5.42 -8.07
N ASP A 12 -8.36 -4.35 -8.77
CA ASP A 12 -9.67 -4.17 -9.38
C ASP A 12 -9.90 -5.18 -10.51
N SER A 13 -8.90 -5.41 -11.36
CA SER A 13 -8.91 -6.43 -12.41
C SER A 13 -9.06 -7.84 -11.83
N PHE A 14 -8.35 -8.16 -10.74
CA PHE A 14 -8.47 -9.46 -10.07
C PHE A 14 -9.89 -9.70 -9.54
N ARG A 15 -10.59 -8.65 -9.12
CA ARG A 15 -11.98 -8.71 -8.68
C ARG A 15 -12.99 -8.62 -9.83
N GLU A 16 -12.56 -8.89 -11.07
CA GLU A 16 -13.41 -8.85 -12.27
C GLU A 16 -14.12 -7.50 -12.47
N TYR A 17 -13.41 -6.41 -12.11
CA TYR A 17 -13.93 -5.03 -12.19
C TYR A 17 -15.22 -4.80 -11.38
N SER A 18 -15.45 -5.60 -10.33
CA SER A 18 -16.58 -5.39 -9.41
C SER A 18 -16.47 -4.10 -8.59
N GLY A 19 -15.35 -3.41 -8.75
CA GLY A 19 -15.02 -2.20 -8.03
C GLY A 19 -14.48 -2.46 -6.63
N LEU A 20 -13.85 -1.46 -6.06
CA LEU A 20 -13.24 -1.51 -4.74
C LEU A 20 -14.11 -0.88 -3.65
N LYS A 21 -15.28 -0.37 -4.02
CA LYS A 21 -16.23 0.25 -3.09
C LYS A 21 -16.76 -0.76 -2.08
N ASN A 22 -16.82 -0.34 -0.83
CA ASN A 22 -17.25 -1.15 0.33
C ASN A 22 -16.35 -2.37 0.62
N THR A 23 -15.15 -2.43 0.07
CA THR A 23 -14.15 -3.42 0.47
C THR A 23 -13.45 -2.99 1.75
N LYS A 24 -12.92 -3.96 2.49
CA LYS A 24 -11.94 -3.72 3.54
C LYS A 24 -10.55 -3.89 2.95
N SER A 25 -9.77 -2.85 2.98
CA SER A 25 -8.41 -2.88 2.42
C SER A 25 -7.34 -2.64 3.47
N VAL A 26 -6.14 -3.14 3.22
CA VAL A 26 -4.96 -2.92 4.05
C VAL A 26 -3.81 -2.40 3.21
N VAL A 27 -3.06 -1.44 3.75
CA VAL A 27 -1.86 -0.89 3.11
C VAL A 27 -0.70 -0.96 4.08
N SER A 28 0.35 -1.72 3.76
CA SER A 28 1.60 -1.74 4.52
C SER A 28 2.51 -0.58 4.10
N GLY A 29 3.41 -0.15 5.00
CA GLY A 29 4.28 0.99 4.73
C GLY A 29 3.50 2.25 4.35
N ALA A 30 2.34 2.43 4.97
CA ALA A 30 1.32 3.42 4.61
C ALA A 30 1.81 4.87 4.66
N THR A 31 2.83 5.18 5.46
CA THR A 31 3.43 6.52 5.55
C THR A 31 4.42 6.83 4.43
N GLY A 32 4.86 5.84 3.65
CA GLY A 32 5.79 6.02 2.54
C GLY A 32 5.12 6.55 1.27
N GLY A 33 5.93 6.86 0.26
CA GLY A 33 5.41 7.52 -0.94
C GLY A 33 4.50 6.67 -1.83
N VAL A 34 4.63 5.34 -1.86
CA VAL A 34 3.67 4.45 -2.54
C VAL A 34 2.48 4.18 -1.63
N GLY A 35 2.75 3.87 -0.36
CA GLY A 35 1.72 3.55 0.61
C GLY A 35 0.72 4.69 0.83
N SER A 36 1.18 5.93 1.00
CA SER A 36 0.29 7.08 1.19
C SER A 36 -0.63 7.33 0.00
N ILE A 37 -0.13 7.23 -1.23
CA ILE A 37 -0.97 7.34 -2.43
C ILE A 37 -1.95 6.16 -2.53
N SER A 38 -1.54 4.95 -2.15
CA SER A 38 -2.45 3.79 -2.12
C SER A 38 -3.57 3.98 -1.11
N VAL A 39 -3.29 4.54 0.08
CA VAL A 39 -4.32 4.90 1.07
C VAL A 39 -5.30 5.90 0.47
N MET A 40 -4.80 6.99 -0.14
CA MET A 40 -5.64 8.03 -0.77
C MET A 40 -6.53 7.44 -1.87
N LEU A 41 -5.98 6.61 -2.76
CA LEU A 41 -6.73 5.99 -3.86
C LEU A 41 -7.81 5.03 -3.35
N LEU A 42 -7.47 4.11 -2.46
CA LEU A 42 -8.43 3.16 -1.90
C LEU A 42 -9.57 3.87 -1.16
N SER A 43 -9.25 4.88 -0.37
CA SER A 43 -10.24 5.71 0.32
C SER A 43 -11.16 6.43 -0.68
N LYS A 44 -10.60 7.06 -1.73
CA LYS A 44 -11.37 7.72 -2.80
C LYS A 44 -12.30 6.74 -3.52
N LEU A 45 -11.87 5.51 -3.74
CA LEU A 45 -12.66 4.45 -4.38
C LEU A 45 -13.69 3.81 -3.43
N GLY A 46 -13.80 4.31 -2.20
CA GLY A 46 -14.82 3.91 -1.24
C GLY A 46 -14.50 2.63 -0.47
N SER A 47 -13.23 2.25 -0.39
CA SER A 47 -12.76 1.17 0.48
C SER A 47 -12.57 1.66 1.93
N GLU A 48 -12.83 0.80 2.91
CA GLU A 48 -12.45 1.01 4.31
C GLU A 48 -10.97 0.65 4.48
N VAL A 49 -10.11 1.66 4.60
CA VAL A 49 -8.66 1.48 4.56
C VAL A 49 -8.06 1.32 5.95
N THR A 50 -7.38 0.20 6.18
CA THR A 50 -6.50 0.00 7.33
C THR A 50 -5.05 0.28 6.92
N ALA A 51 -4.43 1.27 7.53
CA ALA A 51 -3.04 1.65 7.30
C ALA A 51 -2.12 0.93 8.31
N VAL A 52 -1.14 0.16 7.83
CA VAL A 52 -0.13 -0.49 8.68
C VAL A 52 1.17 0.31 8.62
N THR A 53 1.67 0.73 9.77
CA THR A 53 2.89 1.54 9.89
C THR A 53 3.74 1.12 11.08
N GLY A 54 5.05 1.34 10.99
CA GLY A 54 5.97 1.29 12.15
C GLY A 54 6.19 2.66 12.79
N LYS A 55 5.47 3.70 12.34
CA LYS A 55 5.58 5.09 12.83
C LYS A 55 4.30 5.43 13.60
N ASN A 56 4.27 5.08 14.89
CA ASN A 56 3.07 5.18 15.73
C ASN A 56 2.61 6.62 15.99
N ASP A 57 3.48 7.60 15.76
CA ASP A 57 3.22 9.04 15.88
C ASP A 57 2.54 9.66 14.65
N GLN A 58 2.30 8.88 13.57
CA GLN A 58 1.77 9.37 12.31
C GLN A 58 0.28 9.09 12.09
N SER A 59 -0.47 8.86 13.16
CA SER A 59 -1.90 8.56 13.08
C SER A 59 -2.70 9.69 12.46
N ASP A 60 -2.47 10.94 12.87
CA ASP A 60 -3.19 12.11 12.33
C ASP A 60 -2.92 12.29 10.83
N PHE A 61 -1.67 12.09 10.41
CA PHE A 61 -1.31 12.11 9.00
C PHE A 61 -2.09 11.06 8.22
N LEU A 62 -2.08 9.80 8.66
CA LEU A 62 -2.75 8.69 7.98
C LEU A 62 -4.27 8.90 7.90
N HIS A 63 -4.91 9.39 8.97
CA HIS A 63 -6.32 9.75 8.92
C HIS A 63 -6.58 10.90 7.96
N SER A 64 -5.70 11.90 7.90
CA SER A 64 -5.84 13.07 7.02
C SER A 64 -5.81 12.72 5.53
N ILE A 65 -5.20 11.57 5.17
CA ILE A 65 -5.11 11.07 3.79
C ILE A 65 -6.11 9.94 3.50
N GLY A 66 -7.00 9.62 4.45
CA GLY A 66 -8.16 8.75 4.23
C GLY A 66 -8.09 7.36 4.86
N ALA A 67 -7.12 7.07 5.75
CA ALA A 67 -7.14 5.84 6.51
C ALA A 67 -8.30 5.84 7.51
N SER A 68 -9.12 4.77 7.50
CA SER A 68 -10.20 4.55 8.47
C SER A 68 -9.67 3.96 9.77
N ASN A 69 -8.70 3.06 9.67
CA ASN A 69 -8.08 2.36 10.79
C ASN A 69 -6.55 2.40 10.64
N ILE A 70 -5.86 2.34 11.77
CA ILE A 70 -4.40 2.30 11.81
C ILE A 70 -3.98 1.14 12.69
N LEU A 71 -2.98 0.39 12.25
CA LEU A 71 -2.34 -0.68 13.01
C LEU A 71 -0.83 -0.48 13.04
N SER A 72 -0.22 -0.69 14.19
CA SER A 72 1.22 -0.89 14.31
C SER A 72 1.61 -2.26 13.75
N ARG A 73 2.91 -2.47 13.54
CA ARG A 73 3.42 -3.80 13.14
C ARG A 73 3.20 -4.84 14.24
N GLU A 74 3.32 -4.44 15.49
CA GLU A 74 3.09 -5.27 16.67
C GLU A 74 1.64 -5.72 16.77
N GLU A 75 0.69 -4.81 16.58
CA GLU A 75 -0.74 -5.11 16.54
C GLU A 75 -1.09 -6.04 15.36
N LEU A 76 -0.48 -5.82 14.19
CA LEU A 76 -0.64 -6.73 13.05
C LEU A 76 -0.16 -8.15 13.40
N ALA A 77 1.01 -8.30 14.03
CA ALA A 77 1.55 -9.59 14.45
C ALA A 77 0.62 -10.34 15.42
N GLU A 78 -0.07 -9.62 16.30
CA GLU A 78 -1.06 -10.21 17.21
C GLU A 78 -2.29 -10.77 16.45
N THR A 79 -2.65 -10.21 15.28
CA THR A 79 -3.81 -10.66 14.49
C THR A 79 -3.56 -11.96 13.74
N ALA A 80 -2.30 -12.30 13.44
CA ALA A 80 -1.93 -13.34 12.49
C ALA A 80 -1.16 -14.53 13.12
N LYS A 81 -1.45 -14.86 14.38
CA LYS A 81 -0.78 -15.95 15.13
C LYS A 81 -0.99 -17.36 14.56
N LYS A 82 -1.83 -17.55 13.56
CA LYS A 82 -2.18 -18.86 12.97
C LYS A 82 -1.85 -18.86 11.48
N PRO A 83 -1.55 -20.02 10.87
CA PRO A 83 -1.32 -20.14 9.43
C PRO A 83 -2.50 -19.64 8.56
N ILE A 84 -3.72 -19.64 9.12
CA ILE A 84 -4.89 -18.93 8.62
C ILE A 84 -5.46 -18.13 9.80
N GLY A 85 -5.34 -16.81 9.70
CA GLY A 85 -5.87 -15.86 10.67
C GLY A 85 -7.37 -15.58 10.48
N LYS A 86 -7.88 -14.56 11.17
CA LYS A 86 -9.23 -14.03 10.92
C LYS A 86 -9.27 -13.38 9.54
N SER A 87 -10.41 -13.47 8.86
CA SER A 87 -10.69 -12.70 7.64
C SER A 87 -10.91 -11.24 8.00
N LEU A 88 -9.93 -10.39 7.75
CA LEU A 88 -9.95 -8.98 8.13
C LEU A 88 -10.05 -8.07 6.90
N TRP A 89 -9.41 -8.42 5.79
CA TRP A 89 -9.32 -7.58 4.60
C TRP A 89 -9.64 -8.36 3.33
N ASP A 90 -10.28 -7.70 2.39
CA ASP A 90 -10.61 -8.26 1.07
C ASP A 90 -9.46 -8.07 0.09
N ILE A 91 -8.73 -6.96 0.21
CA ILE A 91 -7.60 -6.61 -0.64
C ILE A 91 -6.50 -5.94 0.16
N GLY A 92 -5.28 -5.93 -0.40
CA GLY A 92 -4.17 -5.21 0.20
C GLY A 92 -3.15 -4.69 -0.81
N VAL A 93 -2.46 -3.61 -0.42
CA VAL A 93 -1.25 -3.13 -1.10
C VAL A 93 -0.08 -3.28 -0.14
N ASP A 94 0.89 -4.09 -0.53
CA ASP A 94 2.08 -4.30 0.27
C ASP A 94 3.30 -3.62 -0.36
N VAL A 95 3.93 -2.73 0.41
CA VAL A 95 5.18 -2.06 0.05
C VAL A 95 6.31 -2.35 1.05
N ALA A 96 6.06 -3.20 2.03
CA ALA A 96 7.03 -3.57 3.05
C ALA A 96 7.72 -4.91 2.74
N SER A 97 6.97 -5.91 2.27
CA SER A 97 7.43 -7.30 2.15
C SER A 97 7.82 -7.94 3.50
N GLY A 98 8.62 -9.01 3.47
CA GLY A 98 9.09 -9.68 4.67
C GLY A 98 7.98 -10.25 5.54
N GLU A 99 8.16 -10.16 6.84
CA GLU A 99 7.19 -10.66 7.84
C GLU A 99 5.81 -9.98 7.70
N VAL A 100 5.77 -8.69 7.37
CA VAL A 100 4.51 -7.95 7.19
C VAL A 100 3.66 -8.60 6.11
N LEU A 101 4.24 -8.90 4.94
CA LEU A 101 3.52 -9.58 3.86
C LEU A 101 2.99 -10.95 4.29
N SER A 102 3.79 -11.72 5.03
CA SER A 102 3.38 -13.02 5.58
C SER A 102 2.11 -12.88 6.45
N LEU A 103 2.10 -11.90 7.35
CA LEU A 103 0.97 -11.63 8.24
C LEU A 103 -0.29 -11.17 7.48
N LEU A 104 -0.12 -10.30 6.48
CA LEU A 104 -1.23 -9.83 5.65
C LEU A 104 -1.90 -10.98 4.90
N LEU A 105 -1.12 -11.87 4.27
CA LEU A 105 -1.64 -13.02 3.52
C LEU A 105 -2.50 -13.95 4.38
N THR A 106 -2.12 -14.17 5.66
CA THR A 106 -2.89 -15.04 6.55
C THR A 106 -4.22 -14.44 6.97
N SER A 107 -4.38 -13.11 6.84
CA SER A 107 -5.54 -12.35 7.32
C SER A 107 -6.48 -11.88 6.20
N LEU A 108 -6.24 -12.30 4.96
CA LEU A 108 -7.16 -12.04 3.85
C LEU A 108 -8.46 -12.84 3.97
N SER A 109 -9.55 -12.24 3.56
CA SER A 109 -10.84 -12.89 3.33
C SER A 109 -10.77 -13.89 2.17
N PRO A 110 -11.68 -14.87 2.08
CA PRO A 110 -11.76 -15.75 0.91
C PRO A 110 -11.89 -14.95 -0.41
N GLY A 111 -11.08 -15.32 -1.40
CA GLY A 111 -11.00 -14.61 -2.69
C GLY A 111 -10.30 -13.27 -2.62
N GLY A 112 -9.57 -13.00 -1.54
CA GLY A 112 -8.81 -11.75 -1.40
C GLY A 112 -7.49 -11.75 -2.17
N ALA A 113 -6.92 -10.55 -2.39
CA ALA A 113 -5.64 -10.40 -3.07
C ALA A 113 -4.75 -9.32 -2.44
N ILE A 114 -3.44 -9.50 -2.55
CA ILE A 114 -2.43 -8.48 -2.21
C ILE A 114 -1.62 -8.14 -3.46
N ALA A 115 -1.56 -6.86 -3.79
CA ALA A 115 -0.60 -6.31 -4.74
C ALA A 115 0.70 -5.97 -4.01
N CYS A 116 1.80 -6.59 -4.39
CA CYS A 116 3.10 -6.45 -3.73
C CYS A 116 4.10 -5.74 -4.65
N SER A 117 4.72 -4.66 -4.16
CA SER A 117 5.66 -3.85 -4.94
C SER A 117 6.91 -3.42 -4.17
N GLY A 118 6.99 -3.67 -2.87
CA GLY A 118 8.10 -3.21 -2.02
C GLY A 118 8.94 -4.33 -1.46
N LEU A 119 10.08 -3.95 -0.86
CA LEU A 119 11.02 -4.89 -0.24
C LEU A 119 11.76 -4.27 0.98
N VAL A 120 11.22 -3.22 1.56
CA VAL A 120 11.87 -2.48 2.66
C VAL A 120 12.04 -3.34 3.92
N GLY A 121 11.12 -4.25 4.18
CA GLY A 121 11.17 -5.20 5.30
C GLY A 121 11.93 -6.50 4.99
N GLY A 122 12.49 -6.63 3.77
CA GLY A 122 13.24 -7.80 3.32
C GLY A 122 12.80 -8.29 1.93
N HIS A 123 13.69 -9.02 1.27
CA HIS A 123 13.44 -9.59 -0.07
C HIS A 123 12.81 -10.99 -0.02
N SER A 124 12.66 -11.55 1.17
CA SER A 124 12.09 -12.88 1.39
C SER A 124 10.93 -12.80 2.40
N PHE A 125 9.94 -13.65 2.24
CA PHE A 125 8.85 -13.81 3.19
C PHE A 125 8.49 -15.29 3.35
N GLU A 126 8.00 -15.68 4.52
CA GLU A 126 7.49 -17.03 4.76
C GLU A 126 5.98 -17.07 4.55
N SER A 127 5.49 -18.08 3.85
CA SER A 127 4.06 -18.32 3.70
C SER A 127 3.76 -19.81 3.65
N SER A 128 2.55 -20.19 4.01
CA SER A 128 2.01 -21.51 3.77
C SER A 128 1.15 -21.51 2.50
N ILE A 129 0.84 -22.70 1.99
CA ILE A 129 -0.08 -22.84 0.86
C ILE A 129 -1.55 -22.58 1.26
N PHE A 130 -1.86 -22.57 2.55
CA PHE A 130 -3.24 -22.50 3.05
C PHE A 130 -4.03 -21.27 2.62
N PRO A 131 -3.52 -20.03 2.68
CA PRO A 131 -4.26 -18.87 2.17
C PRO A 131 -4.70 -19.05 0.72
N PHE A 132 -3.87 -19.67 -0.09
CA PHE A 132 -4.10 -19.85 -1.53
C PHE A 132 -5.13 -20.94 -1.80
N ILE A 133 -4.97 -22.17 -1.26
CA ILE A 133 -5.84 -23.30 -1.61
C ILE A 133 -7.14 -23.33 -0.78
N LEU A 134 -7.16 -22.81 0.45
CA LEU A 134 -8.36 -22.84 1.31
C LEU A 134 -9.21 -21.58 1.20
N ARG A 135 -8.63 -20.47 0.74
CA ARG A 135 -9.35 -19.19 0.58
C ARG A 135 -9.34 -18.66 -0.86
N GLY A 136 -8.59 -19.28 -1.77
CA GLY A 136 -8.48 -18.81 -3.15
C GLY A 136 -7.80 -17.44 -3.23
N ASN A 137 -6.94 -17.12 -2.28
CA ASN A 137 -6.27 -15.81 -2.24
C ASN A 137 -5.16 -15.71 -3.29
N ALA A 138 -4.82 -14.50 -3.69
CA ALA A 138 -3.76 -14.22 -4.63
C ALA A 138 -2.70 -13.27 -4.07
N LEU A 139 -1.46 -13.47 -4.49
CA LEU A 139 -0.37 -12.52 -4.38
C LEU A 139 0.01 -12.06 -5.77
N ILE A 140 -0.09 -10.76 -6.04
CA ILE A 140 0.11 -10.16 -7.37
C ILE A 140 1.37 -9.29 -7.30
N GLY A 141 2.42 -9.67 -8.02
CA GLY A 141 3.62 -8.86 -8.16
C GLY A 141 3.36 -7.64 -9.05
N ILE A 142 3.81 -6.47 -8.63
CA ILE A 142 3.67 -5.23 -9.38
C ILE A 142 5.04 -4.75 -9.85
N ASP A 143 5.33 -4.96 -11.11
CA ASP A 143 6.47 -4.34 -11.78
C ASP A 143 6.04 -2.97 -12.34
N SER A 144 6.65 -1.89 -11.86
CA SER A 144 6.41 -0.54 -12.37
C SER A 144 7.56 0.00 -13.23
N VAL A 145 8.58 -0.84 -13.48
CA VAL A 145 9.81 -0.47 -14.19
C VAL A 145 9.80 -1.00 -15.62
N GLU A 146 9.68 -2.32 -15.79
CA GLU A 146 9.85 -2.99 -17.09
C GLU A 146 8.54 -3.23 -17.85
N ILE A 147 7.38 -2.92 -17.26
CA ILE A 147 6.09 -3.07 -17.95
C ILE A 147 6.00 -2.19 -19.21
N PRO A 148 5.18 -2.59 -20.20
CA PRO A 148 4.94 -1.80 -21.40
C PRO A 148 4.53 -0.36 -21.10
N LEU A 149 4.94 0.56 -21.99
CA LEU A 149 4.58 1.99 -21.83
C LEU A 149 3.07 2.21 -21.86
N GLU A 150 2.34 1.37 -22.57
CA GLU A 150 0.86 1.44 -22.67
C GLU A 150 0.21 1.23 -21.29
N ASP A 151 0.67 0.24 -20.52
CA ASP A 151 0.15 -0.01 -19.17
C ASP A 151 0.44 1.18 -18.23
N LYS A 152 1.62 1.81 -18.39
CA LYS A 152 1.96 3.03 -17.65
C LYS A 152 1.05 4.20 -18.02
N ARG A 153 0.75 4.38 -19.31
CA ARG A 153 -0.16 5.41 -19.81
C ARG A 153 -1.57 5.21 -19.26
N HIS A 154 -2.07 3.99 -19.32
CA HIS A 154 -3.39 3.65 -18.79
C HIS A 154 -3.53 4.00 -17.31
N ALA A 155 -2.52 3.70 -16.49
CA ALA A 155 -2.51 4.12 -15.09
C ALA A 155 -2.55 5.65 -14.91
N TRP A 156 -1.80 6.40 -15.76
CA TRP A 156 -1.80 7.87 -15.71
C TRP A 156 -3.10 8.48 -16.23
N GLU A 157 -3.78 7.85 -17.18
CA GLU A 157 -5.11 8.25 -17.64
C GLU A 157 -6.12 8.19 -16.50
N HIS A 158 -6.12 7.15 -15.69
CA HIS A 158 -6.95 7.08 -14.49
C HIS A 158 -6.66 8.25 -13.53
N PHE A 159 -5.39 8.58 -13.28
CA PHE A 159 -5.03 9.71 -12.42
C PHE A 159 -5.50 11.07 -12.96
N SER A 160 -5.66 11.21 -14.27
CA SER A 160 -6.16 12.44 -14.89
C SER A 160 -7.69 12.54 -14.94
N HIS A 161 -8.43 11.47 -14.63
CA HIS A 161 -9.89 11.39 -14.70
C HIS A 161 -10.50 10.86 -13.39
N ASP A 162 -10.56 9.54 -13.24
CA ASP A 162 -11.32 8.90 -12.16
C ASP A 162 -10.59 8.93 -10.82
N TRP A 163 -9.26 8.93 -10.84
CA TRP A 163 -8.39 8.86 -9.68
C TRP A 163 -7.71 10.18 -9.33
N VAL A 164 -8.27 11.31 -9.75
CA VAL A 164 -7.75 12.63 -9.36
C VAL A 164 -7.73 12.72 -7.83
N LEU A 165 -6.56 12.84 -7.23
CA LEU A 165 -6.39 12.93 -5.79
C LEU A 165 -6.37 14.40 -5.34
N GLU A 166 -7.27 14.73 -4.44
CA GLU A 166 -7.24 15.99 -3.71
C GLU A 166 -6.33 15.87 -2.48
N GLY A 167 -5.66 16.95 -2.10
CA GLY A 167 -4.81 16.97 -0.90
C GLY A 167 -3.46 16.27 -1.07
N LEU A 168 -2.92 16.20 -2.29
CA LEU A 168 -1.55 15.71 -2.54
C LEU A 168 -0.48 16.55 -1.80
N ASP A 169 -0.77 17.81 -1.52
CA ASP A 169 0.06 18.70 -0.69
C ASP A 169 0.33 18.12 0.70
N LYS A 170 -0.60 17.35 1.26
CA LYS A 170 -0.44 16.71 2.57
C LYS A 170 0.69 15.68 2.62
N ILE A 171 1.03 15.07 1.49
CA ILE A 171 2.07 14.06 1.40
C ILE A 171 3.40 14.59 0.85
N ILE A 172 3.48 15.90 0.61
CA ILE A 172 4.64 16.54 -0.02
C ILE A 172 5.36 17.43 1.00
N LYS A 173 6.67 17.26 1.09
CA LYS A 173 7.60 18.19 1.75
C LYS A 173 8.46 18.83 0.68
N GLU A 174 8.40 20.17 0.55
CA GLU A 174 9.28 20.91 -0.35
C GLU A 174 10.55 21.31 0.38
N VAL A 175 11.70 21.10 -0.26
CA VAL A 175 13.01 21.49 0.26
C VAL A 175 13.87 22.11 -0.84
N PRO A 176 14.78 23.04 -0.53
CA PRO A 176 15.78 23.51 -1.48
C PRO A 176 16.84 22.43 -1.74
N LEU A 177 17.65 22.60 -2.80
CA LEU A 177 18.65 21.61 -3.20
C LEU A 177 19.72 21.40 -2.12
N GLU A 178 20.04 22.43 -1.34
CA GLU A 178 21.03 22.40 -0.25
C GLU A 178 20.66 21.42 0.87
N ASP A 179 19.36 21.14 1.07
CA ASP A 179 18.85 20.26 2.12
C ASP A 179 18.68 18.80 1.66
N LEU A 180 18.98 18.50 0.39
CA LEU A 180 18.76 17.18 -0.20
C LEU A 180 19.50 16.06 0.54
N GLU A 181 20.71 16.31 1.02
CA GLU A 181 21.51 15.31 1.74
C GLU A 181 20.83 14.85 3.04
N VAL A 182 20.25 15.78 3.78
CA VAL A 182 19.47 15.49 5.00
C VAL A 182 18.25 14.62 4.69
N GLU A 183 17.56 14.90 3.59
CA GLU A 183 16.41 14.09 3.17
C GLU A 183 16.81 12.69 2.70
N ILE A 184 17.97 12.54 2.06
CA ILE A 184 18.53 11.22 1.71
C ILE A 184 18.85 10.42 2.96
N GLU A 185 19.50 11.01 3.97
CA GLU A 185 19.74 10.35 5.25
C GLU A 185 18.46 9.93 5.94
N SER A 186 17.43 10.79 5.92
CA SER A 186 16.11 10.52 6.47
C SER A 186 15.44 9.31 5.79
N ILE A 187 15.49 9.21 4.45
CA ILE A 187 14.89 8.07 3.73
C ILE A 187 15.67 6.77 4.00
N LEU A 188 17.00 6.83 4.06
CA LEU A 188 17.84 5.65 4.32
C LEU A 188 17.65 5.11 5.75
N SER A 189 17.38 5.99 6.71
CA SER A 189 17.05 5.60 8.09
C SER A 189 15.56 5.23 8.28
N GLY A 190 14.74 5.27 7.21
CA GLY A 190 13.30 4.98 7.28
C GLY A 190 12.46 6.09 7.93
N GLY A 191 13.01 7.28 8.14
CA GLY A 191 12.33 8.42 8.77
C GLY A 191 11.36 9.16 7.86
N GLN A 192 11.52 9.08 6.54
CA GLN A 192 10.72 9.87 5.58
C GLN A 192 9.23 9.52 5.60
N ILE A 193 8.39 10.56 5.50
CA ILE A 193 6.94 10.48 5.33
C ILE A 193 6.58 11.09 3.98
N GLY A 194 5.67 10.44 3.24
CA GLY A 194 5.22 10.93 1.94
C GLY A 194 6.33 11.04 0.90
N ARG A 195 6.47 12.23 0.30
CA ARG A 195 7.44 12.56 -0.76
C ARG A 195 8.15 13.89 -0.50
N VAL A 196 9.40 13.95 -0.90
CA VAL A 196 10.18 15.19 -0.92
C VAL A 196 10.21 15.71 -2.35
N LEU A 197 9.88 16.99 -2.53
CA LEU A 197 10.09 17.76 -3.75
C LEU A 197 11.26 18.71 -3.56
N VAL A 198 12.25 18.58 -4.43
CA VAL A 198 13.43 19.46 -4.41
C VAL A 198 13.19 20.64 -5.36
N LYS A 199 13.28 21.86 -4.85
CA LYS A 199 13.27 23.08 -5.66
C LYS A 199 14.66 23.31 -6.24
N ILE A 200 14.74 23.44 -7.55
CA ILE A 200 15.94 23.73 -8.33
C ILE A 200 15.95 25.21 -8.71
#